data_f503ff6b2c67d5b21bbd11b7516dc812
#
_entry.id   f503ff6b2c67d5b21bbd11b7516dc812
#
_cell.length_a   1.000
_cell.length_b   1.000
_cell.length_c   1.000
_cell.angle_alpha   90.00
_cell.angle_beta   90.00
_cell.angle_gamma   90.00
#
_symmetry.space_group_name_H-M   'P 1'
#
loop_
_entity.id
_entity.type
_entity.pdbx_description
1 polymer ?
#
loop_
_entity_poly.entity_id
_entity_poly.type
_entity_poly.pdbx_seq_one_letter_code
_entity_poly.pdbx_strand_id
1 'polypeptide(L)'
;MKINKTNAMRELDKHNIEYEVLTYDHGKDAVAGDVVASMLDEDPEKVFKTLVTQANTKEYLVFMLPVDHELDLKKAAGLAGVKKVEMIPVKDITKITGYVRGGCAPLAMKKQFRTHINESVLNKDFIYFSGGKIGLQIKLEPMKIIQLLDIQVGDIIK
;
A
#
# COMPACT_ATOMS: atom_id res chain seq x y z
N MET A 1 -20.61 12.00 10.59
CA MET A 1 -19.85 12.86 9.67
C MET A 1 -19.66 12.16 8.34
N LYS A 2 -19.96 12.85 7.26
CA LYS A 2 -19.83 12.27 5.93
C LYS A 2 -18.38 12.29 5.48
N ILE A 3 -17.84 11.12 5.12
CA ILE A 3 -16.46 11.02 4.59
C ILE A 3 -16.53 11.19 3.07
N ASN A 4 -15.73 12.11 2.55
CA ASN A 4 -15.59 12.27 1.10
C ASN A 4 -14.80 11.08 0.55
N LYS A 5 -15.30 10.47 -0.51
CA LYS A 5 -14.63 9.33 -1.13
C LYS A 5 -13.32 9.75 -1.80
N THR A 6 -12.27 8.99 -1.56
CA THR A 6 -11.00 9.14 -2.27
C THR A 6 -11.08 8.45 -3.63
N ASN A 7 -10.09 8.70 -4.48
CA ASN A 7 -10.00 8.00 -5.76
C ASN A 7 -9.84 6.49 -5.57
N ALA A 8 -9.13 6.07 -4.52
CA ALA A 8 -9.00 4.65 -4.19
C ALA A 8 -10.36 4.02 -3.89
N MET A 9 -11.20 4.68 -3.09
CA MET A 9 -12.53 4.20 -2.76
C MET A 9 -13.44 4.14 -4.01
N ARG A 10 -13.36 5.16 -4.86
CA ARG A 10 -14.14 5.18 -6.12
C ARG A 10 -13.75 4.03 -7.05
N GLU A 11 -12.46 3.72 -7.11
CA GLU A 11 -11.97 2.59 -7.92
C GLU A 11 -12.52 1.25 -7.41
N LEU A 12 -12.54 1.06 -6.09
CA LEU A 12 -13.13 -0.13 -5.47
C LEU A 12 -14.64 -0.22 -5.75
N ASP A 13 -15.35 0.90 -5.63
CA ASP A 13 -16.78 0.95 -5.93
C ASP A 13 -17.07 0.59 -7.38
N LYS A 14 -16.26 1.10 -8.30
CA LYS A 14 -16.37 0.83 -9.75
C LYS A 14 -16.28 -0.66 -10.06
N HIS A 15 -15.49 -1.39 -9.31
CA HIS A 15 -15.28 -2.82 -9.50
C HIS A 15 -16.12 -3.69 -8.56
N ASN A 16 -17.06 -3.09 -7.83
CA ASN A 16 -17.97 -3.78 -6.91
C ASN A 16 -17.24 -4.56 -5.82
N ILE A 17 -16.14 -4.01 -5.33
CA ILE A 17 -15.36 -4.61 -4.24
C ILE A 17 -15.83 -4.04 -2.91
N GLU A 18 -16.23 -4.92 -1.98
CA GLU A 18 -16.62 -4.51 -0.64
C GLU A 18 -15.41 -4.12 0.19
N TYR A 19 -15.55 -3.07 0.98
CA TYR A 19 -14.51 -2.59 1.87
C TYR A 19 -15.11 -1.80 3.01
N GLU A 20 -14.36 -1.68 4.10
CA GLU A 20 -14.70 -0.80 5.22
C GLU A 20 -13.69 0.34 5.28
N VAL A 21 -14.14 1.49 5.73
CA VAL A 21 -13.29 2.67 5.91
C VAL A 21 -13.13 2.92 7.41
N LEU A 22 -11.88 3.03 7.85
CA LEU A 22 -11.54 3.36 9.23
C LEU A 22 -10.77 4.67 9.24
N THR A 23 -11.00 5.46 10.29
CA THR A 23 -10.30 6.73 10.47
C THR A 23 -9.44 6.66 11.72
N TYR A 24 -8.37 7.44 11.73
CA TYR A 24 -7.52 7.60 12.91
C TYR A 24 -7.09 9.05 13.03
N ASP A 25 -6.82 9.47 14.26
CA ASP A 25 -6.37 10.84 14.52
C ASP A 25 -4.95 11.05 13.98
N HIS A 26 -4.71 12.19 13.36
CA HIS A 26 -3.41 12.56 12.84
C HIS A 26 -3.20 14.06 12.96
N GLY A 27 -1.93 14.48 13.03
CA GLY A 27 -1.57 15.89 12.93
C GLY A 27 -1.43 16.30 11.47
N LYS A 28 -0.55 17.26 11.21
CA LYS A 28 -0.23 17.71 9.84
C LYS A 28 0.64 16.72 9.10
N ASP A 29 1.39 15.90 9.83
CA ASP A 29 2.36 14.98 9.27
C ASP A 29 1.81 13.56 9.20
N ALA A 30 2.47 12.73 8.40
CA ALA A 30 2.17 11.32 8.30
C ALA A 30 2.44 10.62 9.64
N VAL A 31 1.61 9.62 9.97
CA VAL A 31 1.76 8.79 11.15
C VAL A 31 2.48 7.50 10.72
N ALA A 32 3.46 7.06 11.52
CA ALA A 32 4.17 5.80 11.25
C ALA A 32 3.19 4.62 11.23
N GLY A 33 3.43 3.65 10.33
CA GLY A 33 2.49 2.55 10.10
C GLY A 33 2.19 1.71 11.34
N ASP A 34 3.20 1.44 12.19
CA ASP A 34 3.01 0.71 13.43
C ASP A 34 2.13 1.48 14.43
N VAL A 35 2.25 2.82 14.45
CA VAL A 35 1.41 3.70 15.25
C VAL A 35 -0.03 3.69 14.71
N VAL A 36 -0.19 3.69 13.39
CA VAL A 36 -1.53 3.57 12.77
C VAL A 36 -2.20 2.27 13.21
N ALA A 37 -1.50 1.14 13.16
CA ALA A 37 -2.04 -0.14 13.60
C ALA A 37 -2.48 -0.09 15.07
N SER A 38 -1.69 0.55 15.94
CA SER A 38 -2.02 0.73 17.35
C SER A 38 -3.28 1.59 17.53
N MET A 39 -3.40 2.68 16.78
CA MET A 39 -4.57 3.56 16.81
C MET A 39 -5.84 2.86 16.39
N LEU A 40 -5.74 1.89 15.47
CA LEU A 40 -6.88 1.10 15.00
C LEU A 40 -7.14 -0.12 15.90
N ASP A 41 -6.33 -0.33 16.93
CA ASP A 41 -6.38 -1.51 17.80
C ASP A 41 -6.30 -2.79 16.96
N GLU A 42 -5.38 -2.83 16.01
CA GLU A 42 -5.24 -3.92 15.07
C GLU A 42 -3.84 -4.49 15.06
N ASP A 43 -3.73 -5.77 14.68
CA ASP A 43 -2.46 -6.48 14.53
C ASP A 43 -1.64 -5.84 13.39
N PRO A 44 -0.40 -5.37 13.67
CA PRO A 44 0.46 -4.78 12.63
C PRO A 44 0.70 -5.71 11.44
N GLU A 45 0.63 -7.03 11.63
CA GLU A 45 0.77 -8.00 10.55
C GLU A 45 -0.37 -7.93 9.52
N LYS A 46 -1.49 -7.31 9.88
CA LYS A 46 -2.64 -7.13 8.99
C LYS A 46 -2.67 -5.75 8.35
N VAL A 47 -1.87 -4.80 8.85
CA VAL A 47 -1.81 -3.44 8.31
C VAL A 47 -0.63 -3.35 7.35
N PHE A 48 -0.90 -3.11 6.09
CA PHE A 48 0.10 -3.08 5.02
C PHE A 48 0.43 -1.66 4.62
N LYS A 49 1.72 -1.38 4.45
CA LYS A 49 2.21 -0.12 3.88
C LYS A 49 2.48 -0.32 2.40
N THR A 50 2.35 0.75 1.63
CA THR A 50 2.57 0.78 0.19
C THR A 50 3.83 1.59 -0.08
N LEU A 51 4.87 0.96 -0.61
CA LEU A 51 6.14 1.60 -0.89
C LEU A 51 6.38 1.68 -2.39
N VAL A 52 6.89 2.81 -2.85
CA VAL A 52 7.21 3.03 -4.26
C VAL A 52 8.73 3.02 -4.44
N THR A 53 9.18 2.24 -5.39
CA THR A 53 10.61 2.09 -5.73
C THR A 53 10.82 2.40 -7.20
N GLN A 54 12.09 2.56 -7.57
CA GLN A 54 12.48 2.64 -8.97
C GLN A 54 13.52 1.56 -9.27
N ALA A 55 13.29 0.80 -10.33
CA ALA A 55 14.19 -0.25 -10.78
C ALA A 55 15.35 0.34 -11.58
N ASN A 56 16.42 -0.46 -11.75
CA ASN A 56 17.54 -0.11 -12.63
C ASN A 56 17.09 0.16 -14.08
N THR A 57 15.94 -0.36 -14.48
CA THR A 57 15.33 -0.13 -15.80
C THR A 57 14.62 1.23 -15.89
N LYS A 58 14.57 2.00 -14.81
CA LYS A 58 13.83 3.23 -14.64
C LYS A 58 12.33 3.04 -14.42
N GLU A 59 11.83 1.83 -14.47
CA GLU A 59 10.43 1.51 -14.16
C GLU A 59 10.16 1.73 -12.66
N TYR A 60 9.00 2.33 -12.34
CA TYR A 60 8.56 2.41 -10.94
C TYR A 60 7.82 1.13 -10.58
N LEU A 61 8.10 0.61 -9.39
CA LEU A 61 7.52 -0.63 -8.87
C LEU A 61 6.97 -0.39 -7.47
N VAL A 62 5.82 -0.99 -7.19
CA VAL A 62 5.12 -0.82 -5.91
C VAL A 62 5.20 -2.12 -5.10
N PHE A 63 5.47 -1.99 -3.81
CA PHE A 63 5.56 -3.11 -2.90
C PHE A 63 4.70 -2.86 -1.66
N MET A 64 3.89 -3.84 -1.30
CA MET A 64 3.05 -3.81 -0.11
C MET A 64 3.54 -4.84 0.89
N LEU A 65 3.70 -4.43 2.15
CA LEU A 65 4.19 -5.31 3.22
C LEU A 65 3.66 -4.85 4.57
N PRO A 66 3.65 -5.77 5.57
CA PRO A 66 3.20 -5.38 6.91
C PRO A 66 4.02 -4.22 7.48
N VAL A 67 3.34 -3.32 8.18
CA VAL A 67 3.94 -2.05 8.65
C VAL A 67 5.09 -2.24 9.64
N ASP A 68 5.16 -3.37 10.34
CA ASP A 68 6.22 -3.68 11.31
C ASP A 68 7.44 -4.40 10.70
N HIS A 69 7.46 -4.57 9.38
CA HIS A 69 8.59 -5.16 8.64
C HIS A 69 9.22 -4.16 7.70
N GLU A 70 10.47 -4.44 7.34
CA GLU A 70 11.20 -3.64 6.34
C GLU A 70 11.28 -4.38 5.02
N LEU A 71 11.22 -3.63 3.93
CA LEU A 71 11.39 -4.17 2.58
C LEU A 71 12.83 -4.62 2.39
N ASP A 72 13.01 -5.87 1.95
CA ASP A 72 14.30 -6.37 1.50
C ASP A 72 14.45 -6.04 0.01
N LEU A 73 15.34 -5.12 -0.31
CA LEU A 73 15.47 -4.62 -1.68
C LEU A 73 15.94 -5.68 -2.66
N LYS A 74 16.73 -6.65 -2.21
CA LYS A 74 17.17 -7.77 -3.06
C LYS A 74 16.03 -8.73 -3.38
N LYS A 75 15.26 -9.10 -2.36
CA LYS A 75 14.08 -9.95 -2.55
C LYS A 75 13.05 -9.26 -3.44
N ALA A 76 12.84 -7.97 -3.22
CA ALA A 76 11.93 -7.17 -4.04
C ALA A 76 12.35 -7.17 -5.52
N ALA A 77 13.63 -6.92 -5.80
CA ALA A 77 14.15 -6.96 -7.16
C ALA A 77 13.99 -8.34 -7.79
N GLY A 78 14.25 -9.39 -7.02
CA GLY A 78 14.09 -10.77 -7.48
C GLY A 78 12.65 -11.10 -7.86
N LEU A 79 11.69 -10.71 -7.03
CA LEU A 79 10.28 -10.94 -7.31
C LEU A 79 9.83 -10.17 -8.56
N ALA A 80 10.30 -8.94 -8.71
CA ALA A 80 9.93 -8.09 -9.86
C ALA A 80 10.68 -8.47 -11.14
N GLY A 81 11.71 -9.33 -11.06
CA GLY A 81 12.49 -9.74 -12.23
C GLY A 81 13.44 -8.68 -12.74
N VAL A 82 13.95 -7.81 -11.86
CA VAL A 82 14.91 -6.76 -12.21
C VAL A 82 16.18 -6.93 -11.38
N LYS A 83 17.27 -6.26 -11.78
CA LYS A 83 18.55 -6.38 -11.11
C LYS A 83 18.58 -5.66 -9.77
N LYS A 84 17.95 -4.49 -9.69
CA LYS A 84 18.03 -3.62 -8.52
C LYS A 84 16.81 -2.73 -8.42
N VAL A 85 16.35 -2.48 -7.18
CA VAL A 85 15.36 -1.47 -6.89
C VAL A 85 15.87 -0.56 -5.76
N GLU A 86 15.46 0.69 -5.79
CA GLU A 86 15.78 1.68 -4.76
C GLU A 86 14.51 2.43 -4.37
N MET A 87 14.41 2.83 -3.11
CA MET A 87 13.32 3.69 -2.69
C MET A 87 13.41 5.02 -3.42
N ILE A 88 12.27 5.55 -3.88
CA ILE A 88 12.25 6.89 -4.48
C ILE A 88 12.41 7.94 -3.39
N PRO A 89 12.95 9.14 -3.72
CA PRO A 89 12.98 10.23 -2.76
C PRO A 89 11.58 10.60 -2.30
N VAL A 90 11.42 10.89 -1.01
CA VAL A 90 10.12 11.25 -0.42
C VAL A 90 9.48 12.42 -1.15
N LYS A 91 10.27 13.40 -1.57
CA LYS A 91 9.80 14.57 -2.32
C LYS A 91 9.13 14.24 -3.66
N ASP A 92 9.41 13.06 -4.22
CA ASP A 92 8.89 12.65 -5.52
C ASP A 92 7.62 11.81 -5.44
N ILE A 93 7.21 11.37 -4.23
CA ILE A 93 6.05 10.49 -4.05
C ILE A 93 4.79 11.08 -4.68
N THR A 94 4.46 12.31 -4.37
CA THR A 94 3.22 12.95 -4.87
C THR A 94 3.27 13.14 -6.39
N LYS A 95 4.41 13.53 -6.92
CA LYS A 95 4.60 13.71 -8.36
C LYS A 95 4.38 12.41 -9.13
N ILE A 96 4.86 11.29 -8.58
CA ILE A 96 4.82 9.98 -9.24
C ILE A 96 3.46 9.31 -9.04
N THR A 97 2.92 9.33 -7.82
CA THR A 97 1.70 8.56 -7.47
C THR A 97 0.43 9.38 -7.46
N GLY A 98 0.52 10.68 -7.19
CA GLY A 98 -0.63 11.54 -6.94
C GLY A 98 -1.06 11.57 -5.47
N TYR A 99 -0.43 10.75 -4.63
CA TYR A 99 -0.73 10.69 -3.20
C TYR A 99 0.37 11.36 -2.37
N VAL A 100 0.03 11.80 -1.16
CA VAL A 100 1.02 12.31 -0.23
C VAL A 100 1.66 11.17 0.56
N ARG A 101 2.85 11.38 1.09
CA ARG A 101 3.50 10.42 1.98
C ARG A 101 2.58 10.09 3.17
N GLY A 102 2.44 8.81 3.49
CA GLY A 102 1.55 8.35 4.55
C GLY A 102 0.10 8.20 4.13
N GLY A 103 -0.24 8.67 2.93
CA GLY A 103 -1.58 8.54 2.35
C GLY A 103 -1.56 7.84 1.00
N CYS A 104 -0.50 7.09 0.68
CA CYS A 104 -0.36 6.41 -0.60
C CYS A 104 -1.11 5.09 -0.61
N ALA A 105 -2.20 5.02 -1.39
CA ALA A 105 -2.94 3.78 -1.62
C ALA A 105 -2.29 2.99 -2.77
N PRO A 106 -2.46 1.65 -2.80
CA PRO A 106 -1.88 0.83 -3.86
C PRO A 106 -2.62 0.93 -5.19
N LEU A 107 -3.78 1.53 -5.22
CA LEU A 107 -4.62 1.65 -6.42
C LEU A 107 -4.96 3.12 -6.68
N ALA A 108 -5.48 3.40 -7.89
CA ALA A 108 -5.88 4.74 -8.33
C ALA A 108 -4.72 5.75 -8.29
N MET A 109 -3.50 5.29 -8.51
CA MET A 109 -2.34 6.16 -8.72
C MET A 109 -2.48 6.87 -10.07
N LYS A 110 -1.72 7.95 -10.28
CA LYS A 110 -1.68 8.65 -11.59
C LYS A 110 -1.46 7.68 -12.73
N LYS A 111 -0.63 6.66 -12.51
CA LYS A 111 -0.39 5.54 -13.40
C LYS A 111 -0.31 4.29 -12.55
N GLN A 112 -0.96 3.21 -12.96
CA GLN A 112 -0.88 1.96 -12.22
C GLN A 112 0.44 1.27 -12.55
N PHE A 113 1.32 1.16 -11.56
CA PHE A 113 2.60 0.47 -11.67
C PHE A 113 2.44 -0.99 -11.30
N ARG A 114 3.38 -1.83 -11.75
CA ARG A 114 3.42 -3.23 -11.31
C ARG A 114 3.52 -3.28 -9.80
N THR A 115 2.65 -4.06 -9.17
CA THR A 115 2.51 -4.12 -7.72
C THR A 115 2.80 -5.52 -7.21
N HIS A 116 3.42 -5.58 -6.05
CA HIS A 116 3.86 -6.82 -5.39
C HIS A 116 3.43 -6.76 -3.93
N ILE A 117 3.14 -7.90 -3.34
CA ILE A 117 2.73 -7.96 -1.94
C ILE A 117 3.43 -9.11 -1.24
N ASN A 118 3.81 -8.88 0.03
CA ASN A 118 4.47 -9.93 0.80
C ASN A 118 3.56 -11.14 0.99
N GLU A 119 4.15 -12.33 0.89
CA GLU A 119 3.42 -13.60 0.92
C GLU A 119 2.66 -13.87 2.21
N SER A 120 2.96 -13.16 3.30
CA SER A 120 2.20 -13.28 4.54
C SER A 120 0.71 -12.94 4.36
N VAL A 121 0.37 -12.22 3.28
CA VAL A 121 -1.01 -11.89 2.94
C VAL A 121 -1.87 -13.13 2.70
N LEU A 122 -1.26 -14.24 2.28
CA LEU A 122 -2.00 -15.45 1.89
C LEU A 122 -2.75 -16.12 3.05
N ASN A 123 -2.35 -15.86 4.29
CA ASN A 123 -3.01 -16.42 5.46
C ASN A 123 -3.90 -15.41 6.20
N LYS A 124 -4.17 -14.26 5.57
CA LYS A 124 -5.02 -13.21 6.15
C LYS A 124 -6.42 -13.27 5.56
N ASP A 125 -7.43 -13.16 6.40
CA ASP A 125 -8.82 -13.04 5.98
C ASP A 125 -9.13 -11.61 5.48
N PHE A 126 -8.47 -10.61 6.05
CA PHE A 126 -8.56 -9.22 5.61
C PHE A 126 -7.24 -8.49 5.93
N ILE A 127 -7.02 -7.41 5.21
CA ILE A 127 -5.88 -6.51 5.44
C ILE A 127 -6.36 -5.06 5.44
N TYR A 128 -5.50 -4.20 5.98
CA TYR A 128 -5.70 -2.74 5.97
C TYR A 128 -4.61 -2.11 5.13
N PHE A 129 -4.94 -1.04 4.42
CA PHE A 129 -3.94 -0.19 3.76
C PHE A 129 -4.48 1.24 3.66
N SER A 130 -3.62 2.19 3.30
CA SER A 130 -4.04 3.58 3.19
C SER A 130 -5.19 3.75 2.23
N GLY A 131 -6.18 4.51 2.64
CA GLY A 131 -7.34 4.83 1.80
C GLY A 131 -7.10 5.95 0.79
N GLY A 132 -5.87 6.44 0.67
CA GLY A 132 -5.52 7.52 -0.26
C GLY A 132 -5.41 8.89 0.41
N LYS A 133 -5.42 8.94 1.72
CA LYS A 133 -5.32 10.16 2.51
C LYS A 133 -4.83 9.81 3.91
N ILE A 134 -4.00 10.67 4.50
CA ILE A 134 -3.59 10.51 5.89
C ILE A 134 -4.85 10.52 6.76
N GLY A 135 -4.94 9.60 7.71
CA GLY A 135 -6.10 9.47 8.60
C GLY A 135 -7.18 8.51 8.13
N LEU A 136 -7.01 7.92 6.94
CA LEU A 136 -7.96 6.95 6.39
C LEU A 136 -7.29 5.62 6.09
N GLN A 137 -7.92 4.53 6.51
CA GLN A 137 -7.52 3.17 6.16
C GLN A 137 -8.70 2.45 5.50
N ILE A 138 -8.38 1.61 4.53
CA ILE A 138 -9.34 0.70 3.90
C ILE A 138 -9.08 -0.69 4.45
N LYS A 139 -10.14 -1.39 4.83
CA LYS A 139 -10.11 -2.80 5.25
C LYS A 139 -10.86 -3.61 4.21
N LEU A 140 -10.24 -4.64 3.66
CA LEU A 140 -10.89 -5.50 2.69
C LEU A 140 -10.27 -6.89 2.64
N GLU A 141 -10.93 -7.80 1.94
CA GLU A 141 -10.44 -9.13 1.65
C GLU A 141 -9.30 -9.03 0.63
N PRO A 142 -8.07 -9.52 0.98
CA PRO A 142 -6.89 -9.25 0.15
C PRO A 142 -6.96 -9.82 -1.26
N MET A 143 -7.61 -10.96 -1.48
CA MET A 143 -7.70 -11.54 -2.81
C MET A 143 -8.38 -10.61 -3.82
N LYS A 144 -9.29 -9.76 -3.35
CA LYS A 144 -9.99 -8.80 -4.21
C LYS A 144 -9.02 -7.77 -4.81
N ILE A 145 -8.11 -7.22 -4.00
CA ILE A 145 -7.15 -6.24 -4.49
C ILE A 145 -6.03 -6.92 -5.30
N ILE A 146 -5.64 -8.12 -4.91
CA ILE A 146 -4.63 -8.90 -5.65
C ILE A 146 -5.11 -9.18 -7.08
N GLN A 147 -6.37 -9.59 -7.23
CA GLN A 147 -6.97 -9.85 -8.54
C GLN A 147 -7.16 -8.55 -9.36
N LEU A 148 -7.65 -7.50 -8.73
CA LEU A 148 -7.91 -6.23 -9.40
C LEU A 148 -6.64 -5.64 -10.03
N LEU A 149 -5.53 -5.67 -9.31
CA LEU A 149 -4.27 -5.04 -9.72
C LEU A 149 -3.27 -6.04 -10.31
N ASP A 150 -3.63 -7.31 -10.41
CA ASP A 150 -2.73 -8.37 -10.86
C ASP A 150 -1.43 -8.36 -10.04
N ILE A 151 -1.57 -8.37 -8.71
CA ILE A 151 -0.45 -8.25 -7.79
C ILE A 151 0.34 -9.55 -7.72
N GLN A 152 1.67 -9.45 -7.82
CA GLN A 152 2.55 -10.59 -7.62
C GLN A 152 2.80 -10.81 -6.13
N VAL A 153 2.71 -12.06 -5.68
CA VAL A 153 2.87 -12.44 -4.27
C VAL A 153 4.21 -13.14 -4.08
N GLY A 154 4.97 -12.75 -3.08
CA GLY A 154 6.24 -13.39 -2.77
C GLY A 154 6.87 -12.85 -1.50
N ASP A 155 8.01 -13.41 -1.11
CA ASP A 155 8.76 -12.97 0.07
C ASP A 155 9.56 -11.73 -0.28
N ILE A 156 9.23 -10.59 0.36
CA ILE A 156 9.92 -9.29 0.12
C ILE A 156 10.36 -8.61 1.41
N ILE A 157 10.24 -9.27 2.55
CA ILE A 157 10.63 -8.67 3.84
C ILE A 157 11.97 -9.22 4.33
N LYS A 158 12.67 -8.39 5.12
CA LYS A 158 13.92 -8.78 5.77
C LYS A 158 13.70 -9.86 6.82
#